data_c28ba34079e814073da7bd32a7c4222a
#
_entry.id   c28ba34079e814073da7bd32a7c4222a
#
_cell.length_a   1.000
_cell.length_b   1.000
_cell.length_c   1.000
_cell.angle_alpha   90.00
_cell.angle_beta   90.00
_cell.angle_gamma   90.00
#
_symmetry.space_group_name_H-M   'P 1'
#
loop_
_entity.id
_entity.type
_entity.pdbx_description
1 polymer ?
#
loop_
_entity_poly.entity_id
_entity_poly.type
_entity_poly.pdbx_seq_one_letter_code
_entity_poly.pdbx_strand_id
1 'polypeptide(L)'
;MEALFITNLELNENEGIYKKIYAEATAIGKAVGSCNLLMKCGSGTKVVDTLSEKTSIEELNVLTLAQKYVEENSLKLIYIRLMVPNFSLIALMKTAQQRGIKVLYEIPTYPYYGEQFRASRKKYRAVAKIAVDAMFSPLIKKYADHIVIIRSNSKIRLHHKMVEINNGVNTEKIKSKENYGSKDGVFRMVTVGTLFPYHGYDRVLAGLKDCKEEVDGHPVEFHIVGASQTIDELKEQAQKLGLKRVIFHGMKTTDELNEMYEDFDVGLGCLALHRRNADIDTTLKIIEYYCRGVPVVTSGKSPYKDPAVTICVPDGEEAVNINRLYRKWKNIDKDKQQKLSEQAKKEFSWNFIMKQLLMACGIV
;
A
#
# COMPACT_ATOMS: atom_id res chain seq x y z
N MET A 1 23.61 5.86 -16.65
CA MET A 1 22.61 5.51 -15.60
C MET A 1 22.31 6.78 -14.81
N GLU A 2 21.00 7.06 -14.58
CA GLU A 2 20.59 8.35 -14.00
C GLU A 2 20.12 8.21 -12.53
N ALA A 3 19.57 7.05 -12.15
CA ALA A 3 19.10 6.80 -10.81
C ALA A 3 19.44 5.41 -10.28
N LEU A 4 19.55 5.30 -8.95
CA LEU A 4 19.57 4.04 -8.21
C LEU A 4 18.38 3.97 -7.25
N PHE A 5 17.67 2.85 -7.27
CA PHE A 5 16.73 2.48 -6.22
C PHE A 5 17.38 1.39 -5.35
N ILE A 6 17.46 1.63 -4.04
CA ILE A 6 18.24 0.78 -3.12
C ILE A 6 17.33 0.22 -2.05
N THR A 7 17.29 -1.11 -1.93
CA THR A 7 16.59 -1.80 -0.84
C THR A 7 17.45 -2.96 -0.30
N ASN A 8 17.44 -3.15 1.01
CA ASN A 8 18.11 -4.28 1.68
C ASN A 8 17.14 -5.45 1.94
N LEU A 9 16.04 -5.52 1.20
CA LEU A 9 15.10 -6.62 1.26
C LEU A 9 15.51 -7.70 0.25
N GLU A 10 15.40 -8.96 0.69
CA GLU A 10 15.44 -10.11 -0.19
C GLU A 10 14.01 -10.42 -0.59
N LEU A 11 13.68 -10.22 -1.86
CA LEU A 11 12.30 -10.19 -2.34
C LEU A 11 12.08 -11.26 -3.41
N ASN A 12 10.94 -11.93 -3.31
CA ASN A 12 10.45 -12.82 -4.36
C ASN A 12 9.57 -12.02 -5.34
N GLU A 13 9.73 -12.24 -6.64
CA GLU A 13 9.00 -11.54 -7.71
C GLU A 13 7.48 -11.69 -7.62
N ASN A 14 7.00 -12.77 -7.00
CA ASN A 14 5.57 -13.00 -6.78
C ASN A 14 4.97 -12.17 -5.63
N GLU A 15 5.81 -11.59 -4.77
CA GLU A 15 5.35 -10.84 -3.60
C GLU A 15 4.85 -9.44 -3.96
N GLY A 16 3.78 -9.00 -3.29
CA GLY A 16 3.21 -7.67 -3.49
C GLY A 16 4.21 -6.54 -3.21
N ILE A 17 5.14 -6.75 -2.24
CA ILE A 17 6.18 -5.77 -1.91
C ILE A 17 7.19 -5.63 -3.06
N TYR A 18 7.59 -6.75 -3.70
CA TYR A 18 8.44 -6.70 -4.88
C TYR A 18 7.78 -5.93 -6.01
N LYS A 19 6.53 -6.29 -6.34
CA LYS A 19 5.75 -5.63 -7.41
C LYS A 19 5.65 -4.12 -7.20
N LYS A 20 5.46 -3.70 -5.95
CA LYS A 20 5.45 -2.28 -5.57
C LYS A 20 6.80 -1.62 -5.84
N ILE A 21 7.89 -2.14 -5.27
CA ILE A 21 9.26 -1.59 -5.39
C ILE A 21 9.71 -1.53 -6.86
N TYR A 22 9.43 -2.59 -7.60
CA TYR A 22 9.76 -2.65 -9.02
C TYR A 22 9.00 -1.58 -9.82
N ALA A 23 7.72 -1.38 -9.54
CA ALA A 23 6.91 -0.35 -10.20
C ALA A 23 7.36 1.08 -9.83
N GLU A 24 7.74 1.33 -8.58
CA GLU A 24 8.33 2.60 -8.12
C GLU A 24 9.64 2.89 -8.85
N ALA A 25 10.56 1.93 -8.88
CA ALA A 25 11.86 2.07 -9.55
C ALA A 25 11.71 2.26 -11.07
N THR A 26 10.78 1.52 -11.70
CA THR A 26 10.45 1.69 -13.12
C THR A 26 9.89 3.08 -13.42
N ALA A 27 9.01 3.59 -12.57
CA ALA A 27 8.44 4.92 -12.71
C ALA A 27 9.50 6.03 -12.55
N ILE A 28 10.45 5.86 -11.63
CA ILE A 28 11.60 6.74 -11.51
C ILE A 28 12.44 6.69 -12.80
N GLY A 29 12.76 5.48 -13.29
CA GLY A 29 13.51 5.29 -14.53
C GLY A 29 12.87 5.98 -15.73
N LYS A 30 11.56 5.85 -15.90
CA LYS A 30 10.78 6.55 -16.95
C LYS A 30 10.85 8.08 -16.81
N ALA A 31 10.92 8.60 -15.58
CA ALA A 31 10.95 10.05 -15.35
C ALA A 31 12.34 10.66 -15.55
N VAL A 32 13.43 9.96 -15.19
CA VAL A 32 14.81 10.51 -15.25
C VAL A 32 15.67 9.91 -16.37
N GLY A 33 15.18 8.91 -17.12
CA GLY A 33 15.86 8.28 -18.25
C GLY A 33 16.37 6.86 -17.99
N SER A 34 16.77 6.50 -16.77
CA SER A 34 17.14 5.13 -16.38
C SER A 34 17.16 4.95 -14.87
N CYS A 35 16.88 3.74 -14.38
CA CYS A 35 16.99 3.40 -12.96
C CYS A 35 17.42 1.94 -12.80
N ASN A 36 18.46 1.71 -12.00
CA ASN A 36 18.81 0.36 -11.55
C ASN A 36 18.26 0.12 -10.14
N LEU A 37 17.53 -0.97 -9.98
CA LEU A 37 17.04 -1.45 -8.69
C LEU A 37 18.06 -2.44 -8.09
N LEU A 38 18.60 -2.09 -6.93
CA LEU A 38 19.52 -2.94 -6.16
C LEU A 38 18.76 -3.59 -5.01
N MET A 39 18.77 -4.92 -4.98
CA MET A 39 18.10 -5.73 -3.95
C MET A 39 19.07 -6.77 -3.37
N LYS A 40 18.87 -7.11 -2.09
CA LYS A 40 19.63 -8.21 -1.47
C LYS A 40 19.30 -9.54 -2.15
N CYS A 41 20.35 -10.34 -2.41
CA CYS A 41 20.25 -11.70 -2.94
C CYS A 41 21.29 -12.59 -2.25
N GLY A 42 20.89 -13.33 -1.22
CA GLY A 42 21.83 -14.08 -0.37
C GLY A 42 22.88 -13.18 0.28
N SER A 43 24.16 -13.41 0.00
CA SER A 43 25.27 -12.55 0.44
C SER A 43 25.57 -11.39 -0.51
N GLY A 44 25.06 -11.45 -1.75
CA GLY A 44 25.28 -10.47 -2.81
C GLY A 44 24.08 -9.55 -3.09
N THR A 45 24.09 -8.99 -4.29
CA THR A 45 23.08 -8.03 -4.75
C THR A 45 22.54 -8.44 -6.12
N LYS A 46 21.22 -8.54 -6.25
CA LYS A 46 20.53 -8.59 -7.54
C LYS A 46 20.36 -7.15 -8.05
N VAL A 47 20.84 -6.91 -9.25
CA VAL A 47 20.68 -5.65 -9.96
C VAL A 47 19.67 -5.83 -11.08
N VAL A 48 18.68 -4.94 -11.16
CA VAL A 48 17.67 -4.96 -12.21
C VAL A 48 17.66 -3.60 -12.90
N ASP A 49 17.98 -3.56 -14.18
CA ASP A 49 17.68 -2.40 -15.02
C ASP A 49 16.17 -2.39 -15.29
N THR A 50 15.49 -1.42 -14.71
CA THR A 50 14.02 -1.40 -14.67
C THR A 50 13.36 -1.05 -16.00
N LEU A 51 14.10 -0.55 -16.98
CA LEU A 51 13.57 -0.22 -18.32
C LEU A 51 13.85 -1.31 -19.35
N SER A 52 15.05 -1.94 -19.28
CA SER A 52 15.40 -3.04 -20.18
C SER A 52 15.08 -4.43 -19.62
N GLU A 53 14.68 -4.49 -18.34
CA GLU A 53 14.39 -5.72 -17.58
C GLU A 53 15.60 -6.68 -17.47
N LYS A 54 16.80 -6.21 -17.82
CA LYS A 54 18.02 -7.00 -17.65
C LYS A 54 18.38 -7.13 -16.19
N THR A 55 18.79 -8.33 -15.81
CA THR A 55 19.19 -8.65 -14.43
C THR A 55 20.60 -9.20 -14.38
N SER A 56 21.34 -8.83 -13.32
CA SER A 56 22.62 -9.44 -12.96
C SER A 56 22.67 -9.70 -11.45
N ILE A 57 23.60 -10.56 -11.04
CA ILE A 57 23.90 -10.81 -9.63
C ILE A 57 25.36 -10.43 -9.40
N GLU A 58 25.60 -9.58 -8.42
CA GLU A 58 26.89 -9.09 -7.99
C GLU A 58 27.25 -9.69 -6.63
N GLU A 59 28.52 -10.04 -6.42
CA GLU A 59 28.99 -10.63 -5.15
C GLU A 59 29.04 -9.62 -3.99
N LEU A 60 29.08 -8.33 -4.29
CA LEU A 60 29.08 -7.24 -3.30
C LEU A 60 27.71 -7.12 -2.62
N ASN A 61 27.71 -6.80 -1.32
CA ASN A 61 26.48 -6.46 -0.65
C ASN A 61 25.90 -5.12 -1.18
N VAL A 62 24.60 -4.90 -0.96
CA VAL A 62 23.83 -3.79 -1.54
C VAL A 62 24.47 -2.41 -1.30
N LEU A 63 24.91 -2.11 -0.08
CA LEU A 63 25.46 -0.79 0.24
C LEU A 63 26.86 -0.59 -0.35
N THR A 64 27.69 -1.64 -0.37
CA THR A 64 29.02 -1.60 -1.00
C THR A 64 28.90 -1.42 -2.51
N LEU A 65 27.99 -2.14 -3.15
CA LEU A 65 27.72 -1.97 -4.57
C LEU A 65 27.16 -0.59 -4.89
N ALA A 66 26.20 -0.10 -4.09
CA ALA A 66 25.65 1.23 -4.25
C ALA A 66 26.72 2.33 -4.12
N GLN A 67 27.64 2.18 -3.15
CA GLN A 67 28.77 3.09 -2.98
C GLN A 67 29.65 3.14 -4.25
N LYS A 68 29.99 1.97 -4.80
CA LYS A 68 30.75 1.85 -6.06
C LYS A 68 30.02 2.56 -7.21
N TYR A 69 28.70 2.34 -7.36
CA TYR A 69 27.91 3.03 -8.39
C TYR A 69 27.90 4.55 -8.21
N VAL A 70 27.78 5.05 -6.99
CA VAL A 70 27.82 6.48 -6.69
C VAL A 70 29.19 7.07 -7.02
N GLU A 71 30.28 6.33 -6.83
CA GLU A 71 31.65 6.80 -7.12
C GLU A 71 32.00 6.76 -8.62
N GLU A 72 31.54 5.75 -9.34
CA GLU A 72 31.92 5.49 -10.73
C GLU A 72 30.98 6.10 -11.78
N ASN A 73 29.76 6.51 -11.40
CA ASN A 73 28.75 6.98 -12.34
C ASN A 73 28.28 8.41 -12.06
N SER A 74 27.81 9.08 -13.11
CA SER A 74 27.13 10.36 -13.01
C SER A 74 25.63 10.11 -12.75
N LEU A 75 25.27 10.05 -11.47
CA LEU A 75 23.89 9.85 -11.04
C LEU A 75 23.22 11.20 -10.75
N LYS A 76 21.91 11.29 -11.02
CA LYS A 76 21.06 12.41 -10.57
C LYS A 76 20.42 12.13 -9.21
N LEU A 77 20.11 10.86 -8.95
CA LEU A 77 19.27 10.45 -7.84
C LEU A 77 19.70 9.10 -7.25
N ILE A 78 19.75 9.02 -5.92
CA ILE A 78 19.60 7.75 -5.20
C ILE A 78 18.29 7.76 -4.40
N TYR A 79 17.47 6.73 -4.56
CA TYR A 79 16.22 6.51 -3.83
C TYR A 79 16.40 5.32 -2.91
N ILE A 80 16.37 5.55 -1.61
CA ILE A 80 16.71 4.55 -0.59
C ILE A 80 15.45 4.20 0.19
N ARG A 81 15.01 2.94 0.09
CA ARG A 81 13.90 2.44 0.89
C ARG A 81 14.35 2.13 2.30
N LEU A 82 13.52 2.46 3.29
CA LEU A 82 13.74 2.20 4.72
C LEU A 82 14.42 0.84 4.98
N MET A 83 15.56 0.90 5.61
CA MET A 83 16.34 -0.25 6.07
C MET A 83 16.90 0.04 7.46
N VAL A 84 17.36 -1.00 8.17
CA VAL A 84 18.08 -0.79 9.45
C VAL A 84 19.36 -0.01 9.15
N PRO A 85 19.49 1.23 9.66
CA PRO A 85 20.61 2.08 9.32
C PRO A 85 21.90 1.60 9.97
N ASN A 86 23.02 1.89 9.31
CA ASN A 86 24.38 1.65 9.78
C ASN A 86 25.32 2.71 9.20
N PHE A 87 26.59 2.66 9.58
CA PHE A 87 27.60 3.64 9.13
C PHE A 87 27.83 3.61 7.60
N SER A 88 27.69 2.43 6.95
CA SER A 88 27.84 2.30 5.49
C SER A 88 26.70 3.06 4.75
N LEU A 89 25.48 2.98 5.26
CA LEU A 89 24.36 3.76 4.73
C LEU A 89 24.62 5.28 4.83
N ILE A 90 25.09 5.72 6.00
CA ILE A 90 25.39 7.14 6.22
C ILE A 90 26.56 7.61 5.33
N ALA A 91 27.60 6.78 5.16
CA ALA A 91 28.71 7.05 4.24
C ALA A 91 28.22 7.21 2.80
N LEU A 92 27.40 6.27 2.33
CA LEU A 92 26.78 6.33 0.99
C LEU A 92 26.00 7.63 0.78
N MET A 93 25.09 7.99 1.72
CA MET A 93 24.30 9.21 1.62
C MET A 93 25.19 10.48 1.62
N LYS A 94 26.23 10.50 2.46
CA LYS A 94 27.20 11.60 2.52
C LYS A 94 27.98 11.72 1.21
N THR A 95 28.49 10.62 0.66
CA THR A 95 29.21 10.62 -0.62
C THR A 95 28.31 11.10 -1.76
N ALA A 96 27.07 10.62 -1.82
CA ALA A 96 26.11 11.07 -2.82
C ALA A 96 25.86 12.58 -2.74
N GLN A 97 25.62 13.12 -1.55
CA GLN A 97 25.42 14.55 -1.34
C GLN A 97 26.66 15.38 -1.75
N GLN A 98 27.87 14.92 -1.39
CA GLN A 98 29.13 15.58 -1.78
C GLN A 98 29.36 15.63 -3.30
N ARG A 99 28.80 14.66 -4.03
CA ARG A 99 28.85 14.60 -5.50
C ARG A 99 27.66 15.31 -6.18
N GLY A 100 26.81 16.00 -5.42
CA GLY A 100 25.61 16.68 -5.93
C GLY A 100 24.47 15.76 -6.36
N ILE A 101 24.53 14.48 -5.98
CA ILE A 101 23.48 13.50 -6.25
C ILE A 101 22.36 13.69 -5.24
N LYS A 102 21.13 13.81 -5.70
CA LYS A 102 19.96 13.93 -4.81
C LYS A 102 19.70 12.64 -4.04
N VAL A 103 19.42 12.75 -2.76
CA VAL A 103 19.17 11.62 -1.85
C VAL A 103 17.74 11.67 -1.36
N LEU A 104 16.90 10.73 -1.81
CA LEU A 104 15.56 10.52 -1.30
C LEU A 104 15.53 9.27 -0.40
N TYR A 105 14.99 9.41 0.82
CA TYR A 105 14.86 8.30 1.78
C TYR A 105 13.41 7.99 2.03
N GLU A 106 12.92 6.80 1.61
CA GLU A 106 11.52 6.41 1.71
C GLU A 106 11.22 5.69 3.03
N ILE A 107 10.16 6.13 3.71
CA ILE A 107 9.52 5.43 4.84
C ILE A 107 8.12 5.00 4.37
N PRO A 108 7.92 3.71 4.04
CA PRO A 108 6.71 3.23 3.35
C PRO A 108 5.43 3.24 4.20
N THR A 109 5.53 3.50 5.50
CA THR A 109 4.41 3.73 6.42
C THR A 109 4.91 4.63 7.55
N TYR A 110 4.30 5.80 7.72
CA TYR A 110 4.69 6.74 8.76
C TYR A 110 3.49 7.14 9.63
N PRO A 111 3.58 7.03 10.97
CA PRO A 111 4.70 6.52 11.77
C PRO A 111 4.80 4.98 11.73
N TYR A 112 6.01 4.42 11.88
CA TYR A 112 6.25 2.98 11.72
C TYR A 112 6.74 2.26 12.98
N TYR A 113 7.26 2.94 13.98
CA TYR A 113 7.82 2.30 15.19
C TYR A 113 6.81 1.43 15.93
N GLY A 114 5.61 1.94 16.15
CA GLY A 114 4.55 1.18 16.82
C GLY A 114 4.11 -0.06 16.03
N GLU A 115 4.07 0.03 14.71
CA GLU A 115 3.72 -1.08 13.84
C GLU A 115 4.83 -2.15 13.84
N GLN A 116 6.11 -1.76 13.72
CA GLN A 116 7.25 -2.65 13.85
C GLN A 116 7.26 -3.40 15.20
N PHE A 117 6.98 -2.69 16.28
CA PHE A 117 6.91 -3.31 17.61
C PHE A 117 5.77 -4.33 17.68
N ARG A 118 4.56 -3.98 17.23
CA ARG A 118 3.40 -4.88 17.26
C ARG A 118 3.59 -6.11 16.37
N ALA A 119 4.09 -5.94 15.15
CA ALA A 119 4.29 -7.01 14.18
C ALA A 119 5.41 -8.00 14.57
N SER A 120 6.35 -7.59 15.43
CA SER A 120 7.49 -8.44 15.79
C SER A 120 7.11 -9.53 16.81
N ARG A 121 7.40 -10.80 16.48
CA ARG A 121 7.31 -11.92 17.44
C ARG A 121 8.33 -11.80 18.58
N LYS A 122 9.52 -11.26 18.32
CA LYS A 122 10.60 -11.07 19.29
C LYS A 122 10.71 -9.59 19.64
N LYS A 123 9.97 -9.15 20.67
CA LYS A 123 9.85 -7.73 21.07
C LYS A 123 11.21 -7.05 21.35
N TYR A 124 12.17 -7.75 21.95
CA TYR A 124 13.51 -7.22 22.19
C TYR A 124 14.27 -6.86 20.91
N ARG A 125 14.08 -7.64 19.82
CA ARG A 125 14.66 -7.32 18.50
C ARG A 125 14.01 -6.10 17.87
N ALA A 126 12.70 -5.92 18.07
CA ALA A 126 12.01 -4.72 17.60
C ALA A 126 12.51 -3.48 18.33
N VAL A 127 12.64 -3.54 19.66
CA VAL A 127 13.20 -2.44 20.47
C VAL A 127 14.62 -2.10 20.01
N ALA A 128 15.49 -3.10 19.83
CA ALA A 128 16.85 -2.86 19.36
C ALA A 128 16.87 -2.18 17.98
N LYS A 129 16.05 -2.65 17.02
CA LYS A 129 15.92 -2.00 15.70
C LYS A 129 15.44 -0.56 15.80
N ILE A 130 14.43 -0.29 16.62
CA ILE A 130 13.88 1.05 16.83
C ILE A 130 14.93 1.96 17.48
N ALA A 131 15.70 1.46 18.44
CA ALA A 131 16.77 2.23 19.08
C ALA A 131 17.88 2.60 18.10
N VAL A 132 18.33 1.64 17.29
CA VAL A 132 19.33 1.89 16.23
C VAL A 132 18.79 2.92 15.24
N ASP A 133 17.55 2.76 14.77
CA ASP A 133 16.94 3.69 13.82
C ASP A 133 16.81 5.10 14.42
N ALA A 134 16.36 5.22 15.64
CA ALA A 134 16.28 6.51 16.36
C ALA A 134 17.65 7.18 16.50
N MET A 135 18.71 6.41 16.80
CA MET A 135 20.09 6.90 16.91
C MET A 135 20.61 7.45 15.57
N PHE A 136 20.32 6.80 14.46
CA PHE A 136 20.77 7.24 13.13
C PHE A 136 19.82 8.27 12.47
N SER A 137 18.60 8.43 12.95
CA SER A 137 17.60 9.35 12.39
C SER A 137 18.12 10.79 12.18
N PRO A 138 18.90 11.42 13.09
CA PRO A 138 19.47 12.75 12.86
C PRO A 138 20.42 12.79 11.66
N LEU A 139 21.23 11.74 11.46
CA LEU A 139 22.17 11.65 10.34
C LEU A 139 21.43 11.41 9.01
N ILE A 140 20.39 10.56 9.01
CA ILE A 140 19.53 10.38 7.84
C ILE A 140 18.90 11.72 7.45
N LYS A 141 18.31 12.45 8.41
CA LYS A 141 17.75 13.79 8.17
C LYS A 141 18.77 14.80 7.67
N LYS A 142 20.04 14.69 8.12
CA LYS A 142 21.13 15.56 7.66
C LYS A 142 21.47 15.32 6.20
N TYR A 143 21.63 14.06 5.79
CA TYR A 143 22.16 13.67 4.48
C TYR A 143 21.09 13.35 3.44
N ALA A 144 19.83 13.17 3.81
CA ALA A 144 18.73 13.13 2.85
C ALA A 144 18.35 14.54 2.42
N ASP A 145 18.13 14.75 1.11
CA ASP A 145 17.50 15.97 0.60
C ASP A 145 16.02 15.97 1.01
N HIS A 146 15.33 14.86 0.78
CA HIS A 146 13.94 14.67 1.21
C HIS A 146 13.71 13.28 1.81
N ILE A 147 12.72 13.21 2.72
CA ILE A 147 12.22 11.97 3.30
C ILE A 147 10.83 11.72 2.74
N VAL A 148 10.71 10.72 1.90
CA VAL A 148 9.43 10.35 1.27
C VAL A 148 8.64 9.48 2.23
N ILE A 149 7.38 9.82 2.48
CA ILE A 149 6.55 9.09 3.43
C ILE A 149 5.18 8.75 2.86
N ILE A 150 4.64 7.60 3.28
CA ILE A 150 3.22 7.29 3.17
C ILE A 150 2.63 7.43 4.57
N ARG A 151 1.83 8.47 4.76
CA ARG A 151 1.33 8.87 6.08
C ARG A 151 0.07 8.10 6.46
N SER A 152 0.11 7.40 7.59
CA SER A 152 -1.04 6.65 8.13
C SER A 152 -1.77 7.34 9.28
N ASN A 153 -1.21 8.44 9.82
CA ASN A 153 -1.81 9.19 10.93
C ASN A 153 -1.70 10.69 10.70
N SER A 154 -2.84 11.35 10.50
CA SER A 154 -2.91 12.78 10.16
C SER A 154 -2.57 13.71 11.34
N LYS A 155 -2.56 13.21 12.57
CA LYS A 155 -2.27 14.02 13.78
C LYS A 155 -0.77 14.24 13.98
N ILE A 156 0.09 13.47 13.31
CA ILE A 156 1.53 13.57 13.47
C ILE A 156 2.07 14.74 12.64
N ARG A 157 2.83 15.62 13.29
CA ARG A 157 3.49 16.74 12.63
C ARG A 157 4.65 16.23 11.77
N LEU A 158 4.71 16.68 10.54
CA LEU A 158 5.77 16.33 9.61
C LEU A 158 6.98 17.24 9.75
N HIS A 159 8.18 16.70 9.55
CA HIS A 159 9.40 17.46 9.43
C HIS A 159 9.44 18.18 8.06
N HIS A 160 10.07 19.34 7.97
CA HIS A 160 10.11 20.16 6.74
C HIS A 160 10.71 19.44 5.51
N LYS A 161 11.57 18.44 5.70
CA LYS A 161 12.11 17.60 4.62
C LYS A 161 11.18 16.45 4.21
N MET A 162 10.08 16.23 4.91
CA MET A 162 9.15 15.14 4.59
C MET A 162 8.24 15.54 3.44
N VAL A 163 8.18 14.68 2.43
CA VAL A 163 7.27 14.77 1.29
C VAL A 163 6.31 13.59 1.36
N GLU A 164 5.02 13.89 1.44
CA GLU A 164 3.96 12.88 1.53
C GLU A 164 3.56 12.41 0.14
N ILE A 165 3.52 11.10 -0.07
CA ILE A 165 2.96 10.47 -1.27
C ILE A 165 1.88 9.46 -0.87
N ASN A 166 1.03 9.11 -1.81
CA ASN A 166 0.11 7.97 -1.69
C ASN A 166 0.78 6.67 -2.14
N ASN A 167 0.23 5.53 -1.74
CA ASN A 167 0.51 4.28 -2.42
C ASN A 167 -0.01 4.34 -3.85
N GLY A 168 0.67 3.67 -4.76
CA GLY A 168 0.24 3.49 -6.14
C GLY A 168 -0.02 2.02 -6.45
N VAL A 169 -0.58 1.78 -7.63
CA VAL A 169 -0.84 0.44 -8.17
C VAL A 169 -0.42 0.37 -9.63
N ASN A 170 -0.25 -0.86 -10.15
CA ASN A 170 -0.07 -1.05 -11.58
C ASN A 170 -1.45 -0.98 -12.27
N THR A 171 -1.79 0.20 -12.74
CA THR A 171 -3.11 0.50 -13.31
C THR A 171 -3.36 -0.17 -14.65
N GLU A 172 -2.32 -0.59 -15.38
CA GLU A 172 -2.43 -1.26 -16.68
C GLU A 172 -3.07 -2.66 -16.56
N LYS A 173 -2.90 -3.33 -15.42
CA LYS A 173 -3.46 -4.65 -15.13
C LYS A 173 -4.84 -4.64 -14.48
N ILE A 174 -5.35 -3.46 -14.12
CA ILE A 174 -6.61 -3.29 -13.42
C ILE A 174 -7.70 -2.96 -14.44
N LYS A 175 -8.67 -3.87 -14.64
CA LYS A 175 -9.86 -3.58 -15.45
C LYS A 175 -10.83 -2.73 -14.64
N SER A 176 -11.42 -1.73 -15.29
CA SER A 176 -12.56 -0.97 -14.74
C SER A 176 -13.80 -1.84 -14.78
N LYS A 177 -14.66 -1.70 -13.80
CA LYS A 177 -15.98 -2.32 -13.79
C LYS A 177 -16.84 -1.72 -14.90
N GLU A 178 -17.56 -2.54 -15.62
CA GLU A 178 -18.45 -2.10 -16.70
C GLU A 178 -19.90 -1.92 -16.20
N ASN A 179 -20.31 -2.75 -15.25
CA ASN A 179 -21.66 -2.75 -14.72
C ASN A 179 -21.69 -2.21 -13.29
N TYR A 180 -22.43 -1.14 -13.08
CA TYR A 180 -22.60 -0.49 -11.76
C TYR A 180 -23.97 -0.78 -11.16
N GLY A 181 -23.99 -1.19 -9.89
CA GLY A 181 -25.17 -1.59 -9.14
C GLY A 181 -25.43 -3.09 -9.16
N SER A 182 -26.29 -3.54 -8.23
CA SER A 182 -26.66 -4.97 -8.12
C SER A 182 -27.40 -5.46 -9.34
N LYS A 183 -26.95 -6.59 -9.92
CA LYS A 183 -27.55 -7.20 -11.12
C LYS A 183 -28.80 -8.07 -10.78
N ASP A 184 -28.83 -8.63 -9.60
CA ASP A 184 -29.81 -9.65 -9.16
C ASP A 184 -30.49 -9.30 -7.82
N GLY A 185 -30.34 -8.06 -7.38
CA GLY A 185 -30.88 -7.62 -6.10
C GLY A 185 -30.09 -8.03 -4.86
N VAL A 186 -28.93 -8.67 -5.03
CA VAL A 186 -28.03 -9.00 -3.91
C VAL A 186 -27.01 -7.91 -3.69
N PHE A 187 -26.84 -7.45 -2.44
CA PHE A 187 -25.81 -6.49 -2.09
C PHE A 187 -24.50 -7.21 -1.73
N ARG A 188 -23.45 -7.01 -2.52
CA ARG A 188 -22.18 -7.73 -2.38
C ARG A 188 -21.05 -6.83 -1.91
N MET A 189 -20.53 -7.15 -0.74
CA MET A 189 -19.34 -6.52 -0.15
C MET A 189 -18.12 -7.42 -0.40
N VAL A 190 -16.96 -6.84 -0.72
CA VAL A 190 -15.71 -7.62 -0.92
C VAL A 190 -14.54 -7.09 -0.12
N THR A 191 -13.68 -8.00 0.31
CA THR A 191 -12.30 -7.68 0.72
C THR A 191 -11.30 -8.60 0.04
N VAL A 192 -10.15 -8.05 -0.37
CA VAL A 192 -9.10 -8.78 -1.09
C VAL A 192 -7.75 -8.59 -0.41
N GLY A 193 -6.96 -9.65 -0.32
CA GLY A 193 -5.55 -9.65 0.08
C GLY A 193 -5.25 -10.36 1.39
N THR A 194 -4.06 -10.12 1.94
CA THR A 194 -3.67 -10.60 3.27
C THR A 194 -4.38 -9.79 4.32
N LEU A 195 -5.16 -10.44 5.18
CA LEU A 195 -5.95 -9.77 6.20
C LEU A 195 -5.23 -9.78 7.55
N PHE A 196 -5.46 -8.70 8.30
CA PHE A 196 -4.97 -8.50 9.66
C PHE A 196 -6.10 -8.03 10.56
N PRO A 197 -6.00 -8.19 11.90
CA PRO A 197 -7.06 -7.81 12.84
C PRO A 197 -7.50 -6.34 12.75
N TYR A 198 -6.61 -5.43 12.35
CA TYR A 198 -6.93 -4.00 12.18
C TYR A 198 -7.80 -3.71 10.95
N HIS A 199 -8.03 -4.69 10.08
CA HIS A 199 -9.03 -4.53 9.03
C HIS A 199 -10.46 -4.52 9.57
N GLY A 200 -10.72 -5.11 10.76
CA GLY A 200 -12.00 -4.99 11.46
C GLY A 200 -13.16 -5.74 10.81
N TYR A 201 -12.90 -6.85 10.12
CA TYR A 201 -13.98 -7.61 9.44
C TYR A 201 -14.78 -8.49 10.38
N ASP A 202 -14.30 -8.77 11.58
CA ASP A 202 -15.05 -9.27 12.72
C ASP A 202 -16.28 -8.39 13.02
N ARG A 203 -16.16 -7.07 12.89
CA ARG A 203 -17.26 -6.10 13.01
C ARG A 203 -18.29 -6.20 11.89
N VAL A 204 -17.85 -6.61 10.68
CA VAL A 204 -18.75 -6.87 9.54
C VAL A 204 -19.57 -8.13 9.79
N LEU A 205 -18.93 -9.20 10.30
CA LEU A 205 -19.62 -10.43 10.67
C LEU A 205 -20.68 -10.18 11.75
N ALA A 206 -20.37 -9.38 12.76
CA ALA A 206 -21.35 -8.95 13.76
C ALA A 206 -22.53 -8.18 13.14
N GLY A 207 -22.25 -7.23 12.25
CA GLY A 207 -23.28 -6.47 11.53
C GLY A 207 -24.17 -7.32 10.62
N LEU A 208 -23.61 -8.35 9.97
CA LEU A 208 -24.38 -9.33 9.19
C LEU A 208 -25.31 -10.16 10.08
N LYS A 209 -24.86 -10.54 11.28
CA LYS A 209 -25.69 -11.21 12.27
C LYS A 209 -26.87 -10.34 12.71
N ASP A 210 -26.61 -9.04 12.97
CA ASP A 210 -27.61 -8.08 13.41
C ASP A 210 -28.71 -7.86 12.35
N CYS A 211 -28.34 -7.76 11.07
CA CYS A 211 -29.29 -7.58 9.96
C CYS A 211 -29.82 -8.90 9.37
N LYS A 212 -29.42 -10.07 9.93
CA LYS A 212 -29.81 -11.40 9.45
C LYS A 212 -29.47 -11.63 7.96
N GLU A 213 -28.34 -11.07 7.50
CA GLU A 213 -27.86 -11.14 6.11
C GLU A 213 -28.86 -10.60 5.07
N GLU A 214 -29.71 -9.62 5.47
CA GLU A 214 -30.69 -8.97 4.61
C GLU A 214 -30.82 -7.47 4.95
N VAL A 215 -31.00 -6.62 3.95
CA VAL A 215 -31.22 -5.17 4.09
C VAL A 215 -32.30 -4.71 3.13
N ASP A 216 -33.32 -4.00 3.62
CA ASP A 216 -34.42 -3.46 2.83
C ASP A 216 -35.01 -4.50 1.82
N GLY A 217 -35.10 -5.80 2.19
CA GLY A 217 -35.58 -6.91 1.35
C GLY A 217 -34.51 -7.47 0.37
N HIS A 218 -33.27 -7.01 0.45
CA HIS A 218 -32.17 -7.46 -0.39
C HIS A 218 -31.21 -8.36 0.40
N PRO A 219 -30.88 -9.57 -0.09
CA PRO A 219 -29.83 -10.39 0.50
C PRO A 219 -28.48 -9.69 0.49
N VAL A 220 -27.68 -9.93 1.53
CA VAL A 220 -26.32 -9.35 1.67
C VAL A 220 -25.30 -10.46 1.67
N GLU A 221 -24.28 -10.34 0.83
CA GLU A 221 -23.14 -11.25 0.76
C GLU A 221 -21.85 -10.55 1.14
N PHE A 222 -20.98 -11.25 1.88
CA PHE A 222 -19.64 -10.80 2.17
C PHE A 222 -18.59 -11.75 1.60
N HIS A 223 -17.85 -11.28 0.61
CA HIS A 223 -16.85 -12.04 -0.12
C HIS A 223 -15.45 -11.73 0.41
N ILE A 224 -14.71 -12.77 0.80
CA ILE A 224 -13.36 -12.69 1.34
C ILE A 224 -12.42 -13.43 0.39
N VAL A 225 -11.47 -12.69 -0.21
CA VAL A 225 -10.49 -13.22 -1.16
C VAL A 225 -9.09 -13.08 -0.60
N GLY A 226 -8.36 -14.18 -0.52
CA GLY A 226 -7.00 -14.22 0.00
C GLY A 226 -6.76 -15.40 0.94
N ALA A 227 -5.61 -15.40 1.59
CA ALA A 227 -5.23 -16.41 2.59
C ALA A 227 -4.41 -15.75 3.71
N SER A 228 -4.79 -15.98 4.97
CA SER A 228 -4.06 -15.57 6.17
C SER A 228 -4.68 -16.22 7.40
N GLN A 229 -3.95 -16.26 8.51
CA GLN A 229 -4.50 -16.73 9.79
C GLN A 229 -5.77 -15.96 10.18
N THR A 230 -5.81 -14.65 9.97
CA THR A 230 -7.01 -13.84 10.24
C THR A 230 -8.22 -14.27 9.41
N ILE A 231 -8.03 -14.78 8.19
CA ILE A 231 -9.12 -15.31 7.37
C ILE A 231 -9.66 -16.60 7.98
N ASP A 232 -8.80 -17.48 8.49
CA ASP A 232 -9.21 -18.70 9.16
C ASP A 232 -10.01 -18.38 10.43
N GLU A 233 -9.57 -17.41 11.23
CA GLU A 233 -10.27 -16.91 12.41
C GLU A 233 -11.66 -16.33 12.05
N LEU A 234 -11.77 -15.57 10.96
CA LEU A 234 -13.04 -15.03 10.46
C LEU A 234 -13.98 -16.14 9.99
N LYS A 235 -13.46 -17.20 9.37
CA LYS A 235 -14.24 -18.36 8.95
C LYS A 235 -14.86 -19.08 10.14
N GLU A 236 -14.08 -19.33 11.19
CA GLU A 236 -14.59 -19.91 12.44
C GLU A 236 -15.64 -19.02 13.09
N GLN A 237 -15.41 -17.70 13.12
CA GLN A 237 -16.36 -16.75 13.68
C GLN A 237 -17.68 -16.73 12.89
N ALA A 238 -17.63 -16.70 11.56
CA ALA A 238 -18.81 -16.77 10.70
C ALA A 238 -19.65 -18.04 10.97
N GLN A 239 -18.99 -19.19 11.12
CA GLN A 239 -19.64 -20.46 11.49
C GLN A 239 -20.30 -20.39 12.87
N LYS A 240 -19.62 -19.88 13.89
CA LYS A 240 -20.17 -19.70 15.25
C LYS A 240 -21.37 -18.77 15.29
N LEU A 241 -21.39 -17.75 14.43
CA LEU A 241 -22.52 -16.82 14.28
C LEU A 241 -23.68 -17.38 13.45
N GLY A 242 -23.48 -18.53 12.79
CA GLY A 242 -24.48 -19.17 11.91
C GLY A 242 -24.73 -18.42 10.61
N LEU A 243 -23.74 -17.64 10.13
CA LEU A 243 -23.83 -16.87 8.89
C LEU A 243 -23.71 -17.81 7.67
N LYS A 244 -24.57 -17.62 6.68
CA LYS A 244 -24.64 -18.46 5.46
C LYS A 244 -24.16 -17.75 4.22
N ARG A 245 -24.04 -16.40 4.26
CA ARG A 245 -23.72 -15.56 3.11
C ARG A 245 -22.34 -14.89 3.23
N VAL A 246 -21.41 -15.52 3.97
CA VAL A 246 -20.00 -15.17 4.01
C VAL A 246 -19.24 -16.18 3.14
N ILE A 247 -18.69 -15.72 2.03
CA ILE A 247 -18.08 -16.55 1.00
C ILE A 247 -16.56 -16.37 1.01
N PHE A 248 -15.83 -17.47 1.21
CA PHE A 248 -14.37 -17.50 1.25
C PHE A 248 -13.83 -18.09 -0.05
N HIS A 249 -13.11 -17.29 -0.85
CA HIS A 249 -12.68 -17.67 -2.20
C HIS A 249 -11.25 -18.23 -2.27
N GLY A 250 -10.46 -18.13 -1.19
CA GLY A 250 -9.02 -18.42 -1.24
C GLY A 250 -8.25 -17.41 -2.07
N MET A 251 -7.03 -17.80 -2.49
CA MET A 251 -6.20 -16.97 -3.36
C MET A 251 -6.75 -16.92 -4.78
N LYS A 252 -6.67 -15.75 -5.41
CA LYS A 252 -7.12 -15.50 -6.78
C LYS A 252 -6.05 -14.79 -7.59
N THR A 253 -5.96 -15.10 -8.86
CA THR A 253 -5.11 -14.40 -9.84
C THR A 253 -5.70 -13.02 -10.17
N THR A 254 -4.90 -12.18 -10.83
CA THR A 254 -5.37 -10.85 -11.27
C THR A 254 -6.53 -10.95 -12.25
N ASP A 255 -6.50 -11.95 -13.16
CA ASP A 255 -7.54 -12.13 -14.17
C ASP A 255 -8.84 -12.63 -13.54
N GLU A 256 -8.79 -13.62 -12.64
CA GLU A 256 -9.96 -14.04 -11.86
C GLU A 256 -10.55 -12.88 -11.04
N LEU A 257 -9.70 -12.04 -10.43
CA LEU A 257 -10.16 -10.85 -9.72
C LEU A 257 -10.83 -9.84 -10.66
N ASN A 258 -10.30 -9.64 -11.88
CA ASN A 258 -10.90 -8.75 -12.86
C ASN A 258 -12.34 -9.18 -13.22
N GLU A 259 -12.59 -10.49 -13.32
CA GLU A 259 -13.94 -11.02 -13.58
C GLU A 259 -14.85 -10.88 -12.35
N MET A 260 -14.36 -11.27 -11.18
CA MET A 260 -15.15 -11.22 -9.93
C MET A 260 -15.61 -9.81 -9.56
N TYR A 261 -14.79 -8.79 -9.87
CA TYR A 261 -15.14 -7.41 -9.50
C TYR A 261 -16.37 -6.86 -10.23
N GLU A 262 -16.81 -7.47 -11.34
CA GLU A 262 -18.05 -7.10 -12.02
C GLU A 262 -19.29 -7.30 -11.14
N ASP A 263 -19.23 -8.16 -10.14
CA ASP A 263 -20.37 -8.48 -9.27
C ASP A 263 -20.35 -7.75 -7.92
N PHE A 264 -19.24 -7.11 -7.54
CA PHE A 264 -19.13 -6.47 -6.23
C PHE A 264 -19.63 -5.02 -6.23
N ASP A 265 -20.37 -4.66 -5.19
CA ASP A 265 -20.98 -3.34 -5.03
C ASP A 265 -20.10 -2.37 -4.25
N VAL A 266 -19.41 -2.86 -3.20
CA VAL A 266 -18.48 -2.08 -2.39
C VAL A 266 -17.25 -2.87 -1.99
N GLY A 267 -16.10 -2.20 -1.93
CA GLY A 267 -14.85 -2.74 -1.44
C GLY A 267 -14.57 -2.31 0.00
N LEU A 268 -14.27 -3.27 0.89
CA LEU A 268 -13.99 -2.98 2.28
C LEU A 268 -12.50 -2.76 2.52
N GLY A 269 -12.14 -1.54 2.92
CA GLY A 269 -10.83 -1.15 3.41
C GLY A 269 -10.61 -1.51 4.88
N CYS A 270 -9.86 -0.69 5.62
CA CYS A 270 -9.72 -0.86 7.06
C CYS A 270 -10.91 -0.27 7.81
N LEU A 271 -11.57 -1.07 8.65
CA LEU A 271 -12.73 -0.70 9.43
C LEU A 271 -12.43 -0.56 10.93
N ALA A 272 -11.18 -0.83 11.37
CA ALA A 272 -10.70 -0.70 12.74
C ALA A 272 -9.27 -0.11 12.76
N LEU A 273 -9.10 1.07 12.16
CA LEU A 273 -7.80 1.75 12.06
C LEU A 273 -7.20 2.08 13.44
N HIS A 274 -8.03 2.31 14.46
CA HIS A 274 -7.59 2.52 15.84
C HIS A 274 -6.73 1.35 16.37
N ARG A 275 -6.99 0.11 15.94
CA ARG A 275 -6.20 -1.08 16.34
C ARG A 275 -4.73 -0.98 15.91
N ARG A 276 -4.40 -0.16 14.91
CA ARG A 276 -3.02 0.12 14.46
C ARG A 276 -2.57 1.56 14.73
N ASN A 277 -3.35 2.36 15.47
CA ASN A 277 -3.09 3.77 15.75
C ASN A 277 -2.95 4.62 14.47
N ALA A 278 -3.82 4.38 13.50
CA ALA A 278 -3.92 5.11 12.25
C ALA A 278 -5.29 5.80 12.14
N ASP A 279 -5.39 6.85 11.32
CA ASP A 279 -6.64 7.50 10.95
C ASP A 279 -6.76 7.74 9.44
N ILE A 280 -5.75 7.27 8.68
CA ILE A 280 -5.76 7.27 7.22
C ILE A 280 -5.62 5.82 6.74
N ASP A 281 -6.54 5.38 5.90
CA ASP A 281 -6.43 4.08 5.24
C ASP A 281 -5.52 4.20 4.02
N THR A 282 -4.31 3.66 4.13
CA THR A 282 -3.29 3.68 3.07
C THR A 282 -3.11 2.34 2.39
N THR A 283 -4.05 1.42 2.56
CA THR A 283 -3.93 0.06 2.01
C THR A 283 -4.07 0.06 0.48
N LEU A 284 -3.32 -0.82 -0.17
CA LEU A 284 -3.37 -0.96 -1.63
C LEU A 284 -4.75 -1.37 -2.13
N LYS A 285 -5.48 -2.17 -1.34
CA LYS A 285 -6.81 -2.65 -1.73
C LYS A 285 -7.81 -1.52 -2.00
N ILE A 286 -7.82 -0.44 -1.20
CA ILE A 286 -8.76 0.67 -1.43
C ILE A 286 -8.43 1.43 -2.72
N ILE A 287 -7.13 1.52 -3.06
CA ILE A 287 -6.69 2.14 -4.30
C ILE A 287 -7.11 1.29 -5.49
N GLU A 288 -6.97 -0.03 -5.41
CA GLU A 288 -7.43 -0.96 -6.43
C GLU A 288 -8.96 -0.87 -6.62
N TYR A 289 -9.74 -0.73 -5.53
CA TYR A 289 -11.19 -0.55 -5.62
C TYR A 289 -11.53 0.73 -6.38
N TYR A 290 -10.92 1.86 -6.05
CA TYR A 290 -11.12 3.11 -6.79
C TYR A 290 -10.75 2.97 -8.27
N CYS A 291 -9.61 2.35 -8.58
CA CYS A 291 -9.18 2.10 -9.96
C CYS A 291 -10.12 1.18 -10.75
N ARG A 292 -10.97 0.42 -10.06
CA ARG A 292 -12.02 -0.41 -10.68
C ARG A 292 -13.38 0.30 -10.76
N GLY A 293 -13.52 1.48 -10.16
CA GLY A 293 -14.80 2.17 -10.02
C GLY A 293 -15.69 1.59 -8.92
N VAL A 294 -15.12 0.85 -7.97
CA VAL A 294 -15.84 0.27 -6.83
C VAL A 294 -15.76 1.23 -5.64
N PRO A 295 -16.90 1.67 -5.09
CA PRO A 295 -16.94 2.49 -3.88
C PRO A 295 -16.26 1.82 -2.69
N VAL A 296 -15.59 2.62 -1.87
CA VAL A 296 -14.80 2.13 -0.74
C VAL A 296 -15.51 2.37 0.58
N VAL A 297 -15.45 1.39 1.47
CA VAL A 297 -15.88 1.51 2.87
C VAL A 297 -14.64 1.51 3.77
N THR A 298 -14.47 2.54 4.60
CA THR A 298 -13.33 2.65 5.53
C THR A 298 -13.74 3.34 6.83
N SER A 299 -12.99 3.11 7.93
CA SER A 299 -13.19 3.82 9.20
C SER A 299 -12.36 5.10 9.34
N GLY A 300 -11.55 5.43 8.33
CA GLY A 300 -10.65 6.58 8.36
C GLY A 300 -10.75 7.47 7.13
N LYS A 301 -9.77 8.37 7.04
CA LYS A 301 -9.58 9.20 5.85
C LYS A 301 -9.12 8.33 4.68
N SER A 302 -9.61 8.62 3.49
CA SER A 302 -9.17 7.99 2.26
C SER A 302 -8.11 8.89 1.57
N PRO A 303 -7.13 8.29 0.87
CA PRO A 303 -6.22 9.04 0.00
C PRO A 303 -6.93 9.66 -1.21
N TYR A 304 -8.09 9.13 -1.60
CA TYR A 304 -8.92 9.69 -2.66
C TYR A 304 -9.81 10.82 -2.12
N LYS A 305 -9.78 11.97 -2.76
CA LYS A 305 -10.39 13.20 -2.23
C LYS A 305 -11.89 13.34 -2.47
N ASP A 306 -12.49 12.50 -3.35
CA ASP A 306 -13.94 12.59 -3.57
C ASP A 306 -14.72 11.79 -2.51
N PRO A 307 -15.42 12.45 -1.57
CA PRO A 307 -16.19 11.78 -0.53
C PRO A 307 -17.45 11.09 -1.07
N ALA A 308 -17.86 11.36 -2.32
CA ALA A 308 -19.08 10.81 -2.89
C ALA A 308 -19.00 9.30 -3.15
N VAL A 309 -17.79 8.75 -3.26
CA VAL A 309 -17.52 7.32 -3.53
C VAL A 309 -16.82 6.64 -2.36
N THR A 310 -16.71 7.32 -1.22
CA THR A 310 -16.13 6.79 0.02
C THR A 310 -17.17 6.79 1.14
N ILE A 311 -17.50 5.60 1.62
CA ILE A 311 -18.43 5.40 2.73
C ILE A 311 -17.65 5.29 4.03
N CYS A 312 -17.71 6.32 4.88
CA CYS A 312 -17.10 6.28 6.19
C CYS A 312 -18.01 5.59 7.21
N VAL A 313 -17.46 4.63 7.95
CA VAL A 313 -18.05 4.00 9.14
C VAL A 313 -17.30 4.46 10.39
N PRO A 314 -17.92 4.43 11.59
CA PRO A 314 -17.23 4.76 12.84
C PRO A 314 -16.00 3.87 13.06
N ASP A 315 -14.90 4.47 13.55
CA ASP A 315 -13.70 3.75 13.96
C ASP A 315 -13.85 3.34 15.44
N GLY A 316 -14.13 2.07 15.69
CA GLY A 316 -14.44 1.51 17.02
C GLY A 316 -14.55 0.00 16.96
N GLU A 317 -15.08 -0.61 18.01
CA GLU A 317 -15.26 -2.07 18.11
C GLU A 317 -16.70 -2.52 17.85
N GLU A 318 -17.64 -1.59 17.73
CA GLU A 318 -19.05 -1.89 17.50
C GLU A 318 -19.26 -2.53 16.13
N ALA A 319 -20.34 -3.31 15.99
CA ALA A 319 -20.76 -3.89 14.73
C ALA A 319 -20.94 -2.85 13.63
N VAL A 320 -20.53 -3.17 12.40
CA VAL A 320 -20.79 -2.30 11.23
C VAL A 320 -22.26 -2.31 10.91
N ASN A 321 -22.89 -1.14 10.90
CA ASN A 321 -24.31 -1.02 10.55
C ASN A 321 -24.49 -1.23 9.03
N ILE A 322 -24.82 -2.47 8.64
CA ILE A 322 -24.95 -2.86 7.23
C ILE A 322 -26.13 -2.14 6.54
N ASN A 323 -27.24 -1.91 7.25
CA ASN A 323 -28.37 -1.13 6.69
C ASN A 323 -27.95 0.29 6.30
N ARG A 324 -27.20 0.97 7.19
CA ARG A 324 -26.70 2.32 6.91
C ARG A 324 -25.70 2.32 5.75
N LEU A 325 -24.84 1.29 5.67
CA LEU A 325 -23.88 1.10 4.60
C LEU A 325 -24.60 0.94 3.25
N TYR A 326 -25.58 0.03 3.17
CA TYR A 326 -26.39 -0.19 1.98
C TYR A 326 -27.08 1.08 1.49
N ARG A 327 -27.76 1.82 2.38
CA ARG A 327 -28.44 3.07 2.03
C ARG A 327 -27.49 4.12 1.49
N LYS A 328 -26.27 4.22 2.04
CA LYS A 328 -25.24 5.12 1.51
C LYS A 328 -24.78 4.71 0.13
N TRP A 329 -24.50 3.40 -0.08
CA TRP A 329 -24.10 2.88 -1.37
C TRP A 329 -25.19 3.09 -2.44
N LYS A 330 -26.45 2.81 -2.13
CA LYS A 330 -27.57 2.98 -3.06
C LYS A 330 -27.72 4.41 -3.59
N ASN A 331 -27.25 5.40 -2.83
CA ASN A 331 -27.28 6.81 -3.20
C ASN A 331 -26.03 7.26 -3.99
N ILE A 332 -25.07 6.37 -4.26
CA ILE A 332 -23.90 6.71 -5.07
C ILE A 332 -24.31 6.73 -6.54
N ASP A 333 -24.02 7.84 -7.19
CA ASP A 333 -24.27 8.04 -8.62
C ASP A 333 -23.37 7.11 -9.46
N LYS A 334 -23.98 6.39 -10.41
CA LYS A 334 -23.29 5.46 -11.32
C LYS A 334 -22.30 6.18 -12.24
N ASP A 335 -22.63 7.37 -12.72
CA ASP A 335 -21.72 8.17 -13.55
C ASP A 335 -20.48 8.60 -12.77
N LYS A 336 -20.62 8.85 -11.46
CA LYS A 336 -19.48 9.10 -10.59
C LYS A 336 -18.59 7.88 -10.40
N GLN A 337 -19.15 6.68 -10.31
CA GLN A 337 -18.38 5.45 -10.22
C GLN A 337 -17.56 5.18 -11.47
N GLN A 338 -18.11 5.46 -12.66
CA GLN A 338 -17.39 5.35 -13.93
C GLN A 338 -16.23 6.34 -14.01
N LYS A 339 -16.47 7.61 -13.74
CA LYS A 339 -15.45 8.67 -13.71
C LYS A 339 -14.37 8.42 -12.66
N LEU A 340 -14.76 7.80 -11.52
CA LEU A 340 -13.84 7.42 -10.46
C LEU A 340 -12.70 6.55 -10.97
N SER A 341 -13.01 5.50 -11.76
CA SER A 341 -11.99 4.59 -12.26
C SER A 341 -10.93 5.31 -13.11
N GLU A 342 -11.36 6.17 -14.03
CA GLU A 342 -10.45 6.92 -14.91
C GLU A 342 -9.54 7.86 -14.12
N GLN A 343 -10.13 8.64 -13.19
CA GLN A 343 -9.38 9.55 -12.35
C GLN A 343 -8.42 8.83 -11.40
N ALA A 344 -8.89 7.77 -10.74
CA ALA A 344 -8.07 6.99 -9.81
C ALA A 344 -6.90 6.30 -10.52
N LYS A 345 -7.09 5.73 -11.71
CA LYS A 345 -6.02 5.15 -12.51
C LYS A 345 -4.94 6.18 -12.87
N LYS A 346 -5.34 7.42 -13.16
CA LYS A 346 -4.39 8.50 -13.42
C LYS A 346 -3.63 8.88 -12.14
N GLU A 347 -4.35 9.16 -11.05
CA GLU A 347 -3.77 9.69 -9.81
C GLU A 347 -2.94 8.66 -9.02
N PHE A 348 -3.31 7.38 -9.08
CA PHE A 348 -2.66 6.31 -8.34
C PHE A 348 -1.74 5.43 -9.20
N SER A 349 -1.45 5.81 -10.44
CA SER A 349 -0.37 5.16 -11.19
C SER A 349 0.98 5.54 -10.59
N TRP A 350 1.90 4.59 -10.46
CA TRP A 350 3.25 4.87 -10.00
C TRP A 350 3.96 5.88 -10.87
N ASN A 351 3.72 5.87 -12.19
CA ASN A 351 4.27 6.86 -13.12
C ASN A 351 3.86 8.29 -12.74
N PHE A 352 2.59 8.51 -12.41
CA PHE A 352 2.11 9.83 -11.99
C PHE A 352 2.69 10.22 -10.62
N ILE A 353 2.60 9.32 -9.62
CA ILE A 353 3.05 9.58 -8.25
C ILE A 353 4.54 9.92 -8.22
N MET A 354 5.39 9.11 -8.87
CA MET A 354 6.83 9.33 -8.88
C MET A 354 7.21 10.59 -9.67
N LYS A 355 6.53 10.87 -10.79
CA LYS A 355 6.73 12.13 -11.52
C LYS A 355 6.42 13.35 -10.65
N GLN A 356 5.28 13.36 -9.94
CA GLN A 356 4.91 14.45 -9.03
C GLN A 356 5.92 14.59 -7.88
N LEU A 357 6.36 13.48 -7.28
CA LEU A 357 7.38 13.47 -6.24
C LEU A 357 8.68 14.10 -6.74
N LEU A 358 9.19 13.66 -7.89
CA LEU A 358 10.47 14.14 -8.44
C LEU A 358 10.41 15.61 -8.82
N MET A 359 9.27 16.08 -9.36
CA MET A 359 9.02 17.51 -9.59
C MET A 359 9.02 18.31 -8.27
N ALA A 360 8.32 17.83 -7.25
CA ALA A 360 8.28 18.47 -5.93
C ALA A 360 9.66 18.53 -5.25
N CYS A 361 10.55 17.58 -5.57
CA CYS A 361 11.91 17.52 -5.07
C CYS A 361 12.93 18.28 -5.97
N GLY A 362 12.49 18.91 -7.06
CA GLY A 362 13.36 19.65 -7.99
C GLY A 362 14.37 18.76 -8.73
N ILE A 363 13.96 17.54 -9.11
CA ILE A 363 14.83 16.56 -9.81
C ILE A 363 14.48 16.50 -11.31
N VAL A 364 13.21 16.69 -11.66
CA VAL A 364 12.69 16.76 -13.04
C VAL A 364 11.75 17.95 -13.22
#